data_27986c13182468068a3cb0d741c04e73
#
_entry.id   27986c13182468068a3cb0d741c04e73
#
_cell.length_a   1.000
_cell.length_b   1.000
_cell.length_c   1.000
_cell.angle_alpha   90.00
_cell.angle_beta   90.00
_cell.angle_gamma   90.00
#
_symmetry.space_group_name_H-M   'P 1'
#
loop_
_entity.id
_entity.type
_entity.pdbx_description
1 polymer ?
#
loop_
_entity_poly.entity_id
_entity_poly.type
_entity_poly.pdbx_seq_one_letter_code
_entity_poly.pdbx_strand_id
1 'polypeptide(L)'
;AWQRDGEQLLVRSGRLRVVNPDAHGEALMQLSLRPEQIPQLRLAAEIYEGNGARASHYMPLKRLPEGLSGWLGQAIQGGHLQRGQILYQGPVKIDKSRQQDRTLQMRYQASDVRLSFLPDWPVASDVSADVLINGRQVRGLARSGTLLGSELQDVHVDVPDFATGETPRLIISGRARGPVKDLDTLFQDTPLRKQLPEELLDWRFRDGSMAGYLLLDIPLQKGSGTPVVIVDAQVNDATLNNTPRKLQVTEASAPVYFHSRDGMQIDRLQARALGGQFGGQWLTRDGRSRLQLDGSLPMKQAANWLGFPWLKPLSGQLPLGLTVQIPWQGTPFSLRAASSMKGITVDAPAPLGSLPRQPGRWA
;
A
#
# COMPACT_ATOMS: atom_id res chain seq x y z
N ALA A 1 -30.13 -40.62 6.99
CA ALA A 1 -31.56 -40.93 7.11
C ALA A 1 -32.33 -40.25 5.99
N TRP A 2 -33.42 -40.83 5.55
CA TRP A 2 -34.32 -40.20 4.59
C TRP A 2 -35.76 -40.30 5.14
N GLN A 3 -36.59 -39.37 4.75
CA GLN A 3 -37.99 -39.27 5.14
C GLN A 3 -38.79 -38.75 3.94
N ARG A 4 -39.93 -39.36 3.67
CA ARG A 4 -40.87 -38.88 2.67
C ARG A 4 -42.06 -38.25 3.37
N ASP A 5 -42.41 -37.03 2.95
CA ASP A 5 -43.57 -36.29 3.44
C ASP A 5 -44.33 -35.78 2.21
N GLY A 6 -45.43 -36.49 1.88
CA GLY A 6 -46.14 -36.29 0.65
C GLY A 6 -45.25 -36.50 -0.60
N GLU A 7 -45.12 -35.47 -1.41
CA GLU A 7 -44.25 -35.44 -2.60
C GLU A 7 -42.80 -35.02 -2.28
N GLN A 8 -42.52 -34.59 -1.06
CA GLN A 8 -41.17 -34.14 -0.65
C GLN A 8 -40.36 -35.34 -0.15
N LEU A 9 -39.15 -35.52 -0.72
CA LEU A 9 -38.13 -36.40 -0.18
C LEU A 9 -37.09 -35.57 0.56
N LEU A 10 -36.93 -35.87 1.84
CA LEU A 10 -35.94 -35.23 2.70
C LEU A 10 -34.81 -36.22 3.00
N VAL A 11 -33.60 -35.89 2.59
CA VAL A 11 -32.39 -36.67 2.86
C VAL A 11 -31.52 -35.90 3.86
N ARG A 12 -31.18 -36.55 4.98
CA ARG A 12 -30.30 -35.98 6.02
C ARG A 12 -29.06 -36.84 6.15
N SER A 13 -27.89 -36.24 6.13
CA SER A 13 -26.68 -36.95 6.52
C SER A 13 -26.61 -37.10 8.04
N GLY A 14 -25.91 -38.13 8.52
CA GLY A 14 -25.28 -38.04 9.84
C GLY A 14 -24.10 -37.09 9.79
N ARG A 15 -23.31 -37.07 10.85
CA ARG A 15 -22.04 -36.31 10.86
C ARG A 15 -21.08 -36.93 9.85
N LEU A 16 -20.80 -36.18 8.79
CA LEU A 16 -19.81 -36.52 7.78
C LEU A 16 -18.45 -36.07 8.26
N ARG A 17 -17.46 -36.94 8.27
CA ARG A 17 -16.06 -36.57 8.62
C ARG A 17 -15.20 -36.66 7.39
N VAL A 18 -14.36 -35.68 7.20
CA VAL A 18 -13.30 -35.64 6.20
C VAL A 18 -11.97 -35.55 6.93
N VAL A 19 -11.12 -36.55 6.68
CA VAL A 19 -9.78 -36.62 7.24
C VAL A 19 -8.83 -36.96 6.12
N ASN A 20 -7.96 -36.05 5.77
CA ASN A 20 -6.92 -36.28 4.78
C ASN A 20 -5.67 -35.44 5.15
N PRO A 21 -4.53 -35.58 4.45
CA PRO A 21 -3.31 -34.83 4.77
C PRO A 21 -3.44 -33.30 4.65
N ASP A 22 -4.44 -32.80 3.91
CA ASP A 22 -4.59 -31.37 3.63
C ASP A 22 -5.57 -30.68 4.57
N ALA A 23 -6.56 -31.41 5.12
CA ALA A 23 -7.57 -30.82 5.98
C ALA A 23 -8.32 -31.87 6.80
N HIS A 24 -8.74 -31.48 7.99
CA HIS A 24 -9.70 -32.19 8.82
C HIS A 24 -10.99 -31.38 8.90
N GLY A 25 -12.14 -32.05 8.82
CA GLY A 25 -13.40 -31.33 8.91
C GLY A 25 -14.61 -32.26 9.15
N GLU A 26 -15.70 -31.62 9.51
CA GLU A 26 -17.00 -32.25 9.72
C GLU A 26 -18.09 -31.47 9.01
N ALA A 27 -19.14 -32.17 8.57
CA ALA A 27 -20.29 -31.53 7.95
C ALA A 27 -21.59 -32.22 8.29
N LEU A 28 -22.66 -31.44 8.32
CA LEU A 28 -24.05 -31.88 8.36
C LEU A 28 -24.75 -31.37 7.11
N MET A 29 -25.51 -32.20 6.46
CA MET A 29 -26.20 -31.86 5.22
C MET A 29 -27.65 -32.31 5.28
N GLN A 30 -28.55 -31.49 4.77
CA GLN A 30 -29.93 -31.83 4.50
C GLN A 30 -30.28 -31.40 3.08
N LEU A 31 -30.77 -32.35 2.29
CA LEU A 31 -31.25 -32.14 0.93
C LEU A 31 -32.77 -32.36 0.87
N SER A 32 -33.47 -31.36 0.34
CA SER A 32 -34.91 -31.44 0.11
C SER A 32 -35.19 -31.52 -1.38
N LEU A 33 -35.83 -32.57 -1.80
CA LEU A 33 -36.21 -32.85 -3.17
C LEU A 33 -37.73 -32.77 -3.30
N ARG A 34 -38.24 -31.99 -4.26
CA ARG A 34 -39.64 -31.96 -4.67
C ARG A 34 -39.73 -32.16 -6.17
N PRO A 35 -40.74 -32.81 -6.70
CA PRO A 35 -40.97 -32.89 -8.14
C PRO A 35 -41.00 -31.51 -8.74
N GLU A 36 -40.42 -31.35 -9.93
CA GLU A 36 -40.41 -30.11 -10.72
C GLU A 36 -39.83 -28.86 -10.04
N GLN A 37 -39.25 -29.00 -8.84
CA GLN A 37 -38.59 -27.90 -8.13
C GLN A 37 -37.07 -28.10 -8.03
N ILE A 38 -36.33 -26.98 -8.01
CA ILE A 38 -34.89 -27.05 -7.80
C ILE A 38 -34.62 -27.57 -6.37
N PRO A 39 -33.80 -28.64 -6.22
CA PRO A 39 -33.43 -29.15 -4.92
C PRO A 39 -32.87 -28.10 -3.99
N GLN A 40 -33.28 -28.13 -2.70
CA GLN A 40 -32.81 -27.21 -1.66
C GLN A 40 -31.81 -27.94 -0.78
N LEU A 41 -30.68 -27.27 -0.55
CA LEU A 41 -29.57 -27.76 0.29
C LEU A 41 -29.45 -26.88 1.55
N ARG A 42 -29.33 -27.52 2.73
CA ARG A 42 -28.80 -26.92 3.96
C ARG A 42 -27.51 -27.65 4.28
N LEU A 43 -26.43 -26.86 4.47
CA LEU A 43 -25.09 -27.36 4.79
C LEU A 43 -24.54 -26.54 5.96
N ALA A 44 -24.06 -27.26 6.99
CA ALA A 44 -23.20 -26.71 8.02
C ALA A 44 -21.90 -27.50 8.01
N ALA A 45 -20.78 -26.85 7.79
CA ALA A 45 -19.47 -27.51 7.74
C ALA A 45 -18.46 -26.73 8.61
N GLU A 46 -17.57 -27.49 9.22
CA GLU A 46 -16.43 -26.97 9.96
C GLU A 46 -15.15 -27.66 9.47
N ILE A 47 -14.13 -26.87 9.23
CA ILE A 47 -12.81 -27.31 8.82
C ILE A 47 -11.84 -26.83 9.90
N TYR A 48 -10.96 -27.70 10.34
CA TYR A 48 -9.89 -27.41 11.27
C TYR A 48 -8.59 -28.04 10.76
N GLU A 49 -7.46 -27.41 11.06
CA GLU A 49 -6.14 -27.87 10.63
C GLU A 49 -5.98 -28.00 9.11
N GLY A 50 -6.35 -26.94 8.36
CA GLY A 50 -6.23 -26.94 6.91
C GLY A 50 -4.88 -26.44 6.42
N ASN A 51 -4.33 -27.07 5.38
CA ASN A 51 -3.11 -26.63 4.70
C ASN A 51 -3.43 -25.52 3.68
N GLY A 52 -2.98 -24.30 3.94
CA GLY A 52 -3.22 -23.14 3.07
C GLY A 52 -2.65 -23.31 1.65
N ALA A 53 -1.53 -24.01 1.47
CA ALA A 53 -0.96 -24.27 0.14
C ALA A 53 -1.87 -25.11 -0.74
N ARG A 54 -2.82 -25.86 -0.14
CA ARG A 54 -3.82 -26.69 -0.83
C ARG A 54 -5.21 -26.05 -0.86
N ALA A 55 -5.36 -24.84 -0.34
CA ALA A 55 -6.66 -24.17 -0.22
C ALA A 55 -7.44 -24.10 -1.54
N SER A 56 -6.75 -23.87 -2.66
CA SER A 56 -7.37 -23.78 -3.98
C SER A 56 -8.09 -25.07 -4.40
N HIS A 57 -7.67 -26.25 -3.93
CA HIS A 57 -8.31 -27.54 -4.24
C HIS A 57 -9.68 -27.70 -3.57
N TYR A 58 -9.90 -27.02 -2.45
CA TYR A 58 -11.12 -27.11 -1.65
C TYR A 58 -12.09 -25.97 -1.89
N MET A 59 -11.67 -24.95 -2.64
CA MET A 59 -12.50 -23.80 -3.00
C MET A 59 -13.34 -24.11 -4.25
N PRO A 60 -14.62 -23.72 -4.30
CA PRO A 60 -15.47 -23.93 -5.47
C PRO A 60 -15.16 -22.93 -6.59
N LEU A 61 -13.91 -22.86 -7.03
CA LEU A 61 -13.40 -21.86 -7.97
C LEU A 61 -14.23 -21.76 -9.26
N LYS A 62 -14.68 -22.91 -9.78
CA LYS A 62 -15.51 -22.97 -11.01
C LYS A 62 -16.89 -22.30 -10.87
N ARG A 63 -17.32 -21.98 -9.65
CA ARG A 63 -18.61 -21.33 -9.35
C ARG A 63 -18.48 -19.85 -9.04
N LEU A 64 -17.25 -19.33 -8.97
CA LEU A 64 -16.94 -17.94 -8.74
C LEU A 64 -16.79 -17.17 -10.06
N PRO A 65 -16.96 -15.83 -10.06
CA PRO A 65 -16.60 -15.02 -11.20
C PRO A 65 -15.14 -15.26 -11.62
N GLU A 66 -14.86 -15.25 -12.93
CA GLU A 66 -13.56 -15.62 -13.48
C GLU A 66 -12.38 -14.87 -12.86
N GLY A 67 -12.51 -13.54 -12.70
CA GLY A 67 -11.48 -12.72 -12.05
C GLY A 67 -11.21 -13.12 -10.60
N LEU A 68 -12.25 -13.44 -9.82
CA LEU A 68 -12.13 -13.86 -8.43
C LEU A 68 -11.56 -15.28 -8.31
N SER A 69 -12.00 -16.18 -9.18
CA SER A 69 -11.50 -17.56 -9.19
C SER A 69 -10.02 -17.64 -9.55
N GLY A 70 -9.60 -16.87 -10.56
CA GLY A 70 -8.20 -16.78 -10.96
C GLY A 70 -7.33 -16.19 -9.85
N TRP A 71 -7.80 -15.13 -9.18
CA TRP A 71 -7.10 -14.54 -8.05
C TRP A 71 -6.98 -15.49 -6.87
N LEU A 72 -8.09 -16.06 -6.40
CA LEU A 72 -8.08 -16.99 -5.25
C LEU A 72 -7.22 -18.24 -5.51
N GLY A 73 -7.17 -18.71 -6.75
CA GLY A 73 -6.36 -19.87 -7.12
C GLY A 73 -4.85 -19.65 -6.95
N GLN A 74 -4.38 -18.40 -6.91
CA GLN A 74 -2.97 -18.04 -6.85
C GLN A 74 -2.62 -17.21 -5.60
N ALA A 75 -3.62 -16.59 -4.97
CA ALA A 75 -3.40 -15.64 -3.88
C ALA A 75 -2.81 -16.29 -2.62
N ILE A 76 -3.34 -17.47 -2.23
CA ILE A 76 -2.90 -18.17 -1.02
C ILE A 76 -1.81 -19.16 -1.42
N GLN A 77 -0.56 -18.83 -1.11
CA GLN A 77 0.61 -19.64 -1.45
C GLN A 77 1.06 -20.58 -0.33
N GLY A 78 0.52 -20.41 0.88
CA GLY A 78 0.86 -21.18 2.07
C GLY A 78 0.14 -20.64 3.29
N GLY A 79 0.36 -21.31 4.41
CA GLY A 79 -0.22 -20.94 5.69
C GLY A 79 -1.04 -22.07 6.31
N HIS A 80 -1.61 -21.78 7.46
CA HIS A 80 -2.38 -22.71 8.26
C HIS A 80 -3.79 -22.21 8.49
N LEU A 81 -4.82 -22.95 8.03
CA LEU A 81 -6.20 -22.69 8.38
C LEU A 81 -6.50 -23.30 9.75
N GLN A 82 -6.58 -22.47 10.76
CA GLN A 82 -6.89 -22.90 12.13
C GLN A 82 -8.35 -23.33 12.26
N ARG A 83 -9.25 -22.58 11.65
CA ARG A 83 -10.69 -22.85 11.68
C ARG A 83 -11.40 -22.27 10.47
N GLY A 84 -12.25 -23.05 9.83
CA GLY A 84 -13.17 -22.63 8.78
C GLY A 84 -14.58 -23.08 9.11
N GLN A 85 -15.55 -22.18 9.03
CA GLN A 85 -16.97 -22.48 9.25
C GLN A 85 -17.76 -22.04 8.03
N ILE A 86 -18.67 -22.89 7.56
CA ILE A 86 -19.48 -22.67 6.36
C ILE A 86 -20.92 -23.00 6.68
N LEU A 87 -21.80 -22.05 6.46
CA LEU A 87 -23.25 -22.22 6.49
C LEU A 87 -23.82 -21.90 5.12
N TYR A 88 -24.57 -22.81 4.55
CA TYR A 88 -25.28 -22.61 3.30
C TYR A 88 -26.73 -23.08 3.42
N GLN A 89 -27.65 -22.27 2.93
CA GLN A 89 -29.04 -22.63 2.74
C GLN A 89 -29.52 -22.04 1.42
N GLY A 90 -30.02 -22.89 0.53
CA GLY A 90 -30.53 -22.44 -0.76
C GLY A 90 -30.58 -23.53 -1.82
N PRO A 91 -30.86 -23.18 -3.09
CA PRO A 91 -30.95 -24.11 -4.19
C PRO A 91 -29.60 -24.75 -4.54
N VAL A 92 -29.58 -26.01 -4.91
CA VAL A 92 -28.37 -26.72 -5.37
C VAL A 92 -27.87 -26.15 -6.70
N LYS A 93 -28.77 -25.75 -7.58
CA LYS A 93 -28.47 -24.99 -8.80
C LYS A 93 -28.74 -23.53 -8.53
N ILE A 94 -27.69 -22.69 -8.68
CA ILE A 94 -27.80 -21.24 -8.51
C ILE A 94 -28.21 -20.64 -9.84
N ASP A 95 -29.40 -20.03 -9.85
CA ASP A 95 -29.82 -19.11 -10.90
C ASP A 95 -29.43 -17.70 -10.48
N LYS A 96 -28.72 -16.97 -11.34
CA LYS A 96 -28.29 -15.58 -11.04
C LYS A 96 -29.47 -14.64 -10.76
N SER A 97 -30.64 -14.93 -11.32
CA SER A 97 -31.87 -14.17 -11.09
C SER A 97 -32.48 -14.39 -9.69
N ARG A 98 -32.10 -15.47 -8.98
CA ARG A 98 -32.63 -15.88 -7.66
C ARG A 98 -31.58 -15.79 -6.54
N GLN A 99 -30.65 -14.88 -6.64
CA GLN A 99 -29.57 -14.75 -5.67
C GLN A 99 -30.08 -14.42 -4.24
N GLN A 100 -31.26 -13.81 -4.14
CA GLN A 100 -31.91 -13.47 -2.88
C GLN A 100 -32.43 -14.67 -2.09
N ASP A 101 -32.65 -15.82 -2.73
CA ASP A 101 -33.21 -17.02 -2.12
C ASP A 101 -32.16 -17.90 -1.43
N ARG A 102 -30.96 -17.40 -1.22
CA ARG A 102 -29.87 -18.15 -0.60
C ARG A 102 -29.18 -17.40 0.54
N THR A 103 -28.81 -18.16 1.56
CA THR A 103 -27.90 -17.68 2.61
C THR A 103 -26.57 -18.41 2.46
N LEU A 104 -25.48 -17.63 2.43
CA LEU A 104 -24.11 -18.14 2.45
C LEU A 104 -23.33 -17.34 3.49
N GLN A 105 -22.86 -18.03 4.53
CA GLN A 105 -21.99 -17.44 5.53
C GLN A 105 -20.74 -18.29 5.69
N MET A 106 -19.58 -17.65 5.70
CA MET A 106 -18.30 -18.33 5.91
C MET A 106 -17.46 -17.49 6.87
N ARG A 107 -16.75 -18.19 7.75
CA ARG A 107 -15.75 -17.58 8.64
C ARG A 107 -14.49 -18.41 8.59
N TYR A 108 -13.36 -17.75 8.42
CA TYR A 108 -12.05 -18.37 8.39
C TYR A 108 -11.12 -17.68 9.36
N GLN A 109 -10.29 -18.47 10.05
CA GLN A 109 -9.19 -18.02 10.89
C GLN A 109 -7.94 -18.73 10.41
N ALA A 110 -6.91 -17.96 10.05
CA ALA A 110 -5.68 -18.50 9.49
C ALA A 110 -4.46 -17.80 10.07
N SER A 111 -3.34 -18.50 10.12
CA SER A 111 -2.03 -18.01 10.54
C SER A 111 -0.95 -18.38 9.52
N ASP A 112 0.15 -17.65 9.60
CA ASP A 112 1.36 -17.88 8.78
C ASP A 112 1.07 -17.87 7.27
N VAL A 113 0.05 -17.11 6.87
CA VAL A 113 -0.40 -17.06 5.48
C VAL A 113 0.59 -16.29 4.63
N ARG A 114 0.99 -16.92 3.52
CA ARG A 114 1.71 -16.26 2.43
C ARG A 114 0.69 -15.87 1.37
N LEU A 115 0.54 -14.54 1.19
CA LEU A 115 -0.50 -13.95 0.36
C LEU A 115 0.10 -13.17 -0.80
N SER A 116 -0.08 -13.65 -2.03
CA SER A 116 0.17 -12.90 -3.27
C SER A 116 -1.11 -12.14 -3.64
N PHE A 117 -1.22 -10.91 -3.19
CA PHE A 117 -2.47 -10.14 -3.33
C PHE A 117 -2.63 -9.49 -4.71
N LEU A 118 -1.55 -9.22 -5.43
CA LEU A 118 -1.56 -8.69 -6.80
C LEU A 118 -0.36 -9.24 -7.59
N PRO A 119 -0.49 -9.45 -8.92
CA PRO A 119 0.62 -9.78 -9.79
C PRO A 119 1.70 -8.70 -9.75
N ASP A 120 2.96 -9.11 -9.76
CA ASP A 120 4.14 -8.22 -9.75
C ASP A 120 4.27 -7.34 -8.49
N TRP A 121 3.58 -7.72 -7.40
CA TRP A 121 3.76 -7.12 -6.09
C TRP A 121 4.46 -8.09 -5.14
N PRO A 122 5.17 -7.59 -4.12
CA PRO A 122 5.76 -8.43 -3.09
C PRO A 122 4.71 -9.29 -2.39
N VAL A 123 5.08 -10.50 -2.04
CA VAL A 123 4.22 -11.41 -1.27
C VAL A 123 4.20 -10.97 0.18
N ALA A 124 2.99 -10.80 0.75
CA ALA A 124 2.87 -10.66 2.19
C ALA A 124 3.06 -12.01 2.86
N SER A 125 3.82 -12.06 3.95
CA SER A 125 4.12 -13.27 4.73
C SER A 125 3.68 -13.13 6.19
N ASP A 126 3.66 -14.24 6.89
CA ASP A 126 3.33 -14.34 8.31
C ASP A 126 1.98 -13.67 8.66
N VAL A 127 1.05 -13.70 7.70
CA VAL A 127 -0.25 -13.03 7.87
C VAL A 127 -1.15 -13.87 8.77
N SER A 128 -1.58 -13.27 9.88
CA SER A 128 -2.61 -13.81 10.77
C SER A 128 -3.92 -13.08 10.57
N ALA A 129 -4.94 -13.76 10.07
CA ALA A 129 -6.17 -13.11 9.64
C ALA A 129 -7.45 -13.87 10.00
N ASP A 130 -8.51 -13.09 10.23
CA ASP A 130 -9.91 -13.53 10.23
C ASP A 130 -10.59 -13.01 8.97
N VAL A 131 -11.39 -13.85 8.34
CA VAL A 131 -12.20 -13.51 7.16
C VAL A 131 -13.64 -13.92 7.42
N LEU A 132 -14.58 -13.01 7.21
CA LEU A 132 -16.02 -13.22 7.27
C LEU A 132 -16.62 -12.93 5.89
N ILE A 133 -17.38 -13.87 5.36
CA ILE A 133 -18.15 -13.71 4.13
C ILE A 133 -19.63 -13.89 4.49
N ASN A 134 -20.46 -12.91 4.15
CA ASN A 134 -21.91 -12.97 4.32
C ASN A 134 -22.60 -12.55 3.03
N GLY A 135 -23.07 -13.50 2.28
CA GLY A 135 -23.61 -13.28 0.94
C GLY A 135 -22.58 -12.63 -0.01
N ARG A 136 -22.74 -11.34 -0.29
CA ARG A 136 -21.85 -10.54 -1.15
C ARG A 136 -20.83 -9.74 -0.33
N GLN A 137 -21.06 -9.58 0.94
CA GLN A 137 -20.17 -8.85 1.83
C GLN A 137 -18.95 -9.70 2.19
N VAL A 138 -17.77 -9.11 2.13
CA VAL A 138 -16.52 -9.71 2.61
C VAL A 138 -15.89 -8.77 3.61
N ARG A 139 -15.48 -9.29 4.76
CA ARG A 139 -14.69 -8.58 5.77
C ARG A 139 -13.48 -9.41 6.15
N GLY A 140 -12.32 -8.82 6.04
CA GLY A 140 -11.06 -9.41 6.49
C GLY A 140 -10.41 -8.50 7.53
N LEU A 141 -9.78 -9.12 8.53
CA LEU A 141 -8.90 -8.45 9.47
C LEU A 141 -7.60 -9.25 9.56
N ALA A 142 -6.54 -8.74 8.96
CA ALA A 142 -5.20 -9.23 9.24
C ALA A 142 -4.64 -8.46 10.44
N ARG A 143 -4.50 -9.16 11.57
CA ARG A 143 -3.98 -8.58 12.82
C ARG A 143 -2.51 -8.25 12.71
N SER A 144 -1.78 -9.10 12.01
CA SER A 144 -0.35 -8.98 11.76
C SER A 144 0.04 -9.56 10.41
N GLY A 145 1.18 -9.15 9.91
CA GLY A 145 1.82 -9.67 8.71
C GLY A 145 3.10 -8.91 8.43
N THR A 146 3.83 -9.34 7.42
CA THR A 146 5.03 -8.66 6.91
C THR A 146 4.92 -8.44 5.41
N LEU A 147 5.40 -7.30 4.93
CA LEU A 147 5.55 -7.00 3.51
C LEU A 147 6.96 -6.42 3.30
N LEU A 148 7.82 -7.15 2.58
CA LEU A 148 9.25 -6.83 2.51
C LEU A 148 9.87 -6.85 3.94
N GLY A 149 10.44 -5.74 4.40
CA GLY A 149 10.95 -5.55 5.75
C GLY A 149 9.98 -4.83 6.69
N SER A 150 8.78 -4.52 6.23
CA SER A 150 7.78 -3.75 6.97
C SER A 150 6.77 -4.65 7.67
N GLU A 151 6.46 -4.34 8.93
CA GLU A 151 5.38 -4.95 9.71
C GLU A 151 4.04 -4.32 9.36
N LEU A 152 3.05 -5.17 9.15
CA LEU A 152 1.65 -4.78 8.93
C LEU A 152 0.84 -5.03 10.19
N GLN A 153 -0.03 -4.10 10.55
CA GLN A 153 -0.89 -4.19 11.72
C GLN A 153 -2.31 -3.72 11.39
N ASP A 154 -3.29 -4.46 11.90
CA ASP A 154 -4.72 -4.13 11.80
C ASP A 154 -5.15 -3.80 10.37
N VAL A 155 -4.77 -4.65 9.43
CA VAL A 155 -5.16 -4.46 8.02
C VAL A 155 -6.59 -4.97 7.84
N HIS A 156 -7.50 -4.04 7.62
CA HIS A 156 -8.90 -4.28 7.30
C HIS A 156 -9.07 -4.38 5.79
N VAL A 157 -9.83 -5.37 5.37
CA VAL A 157 -10.24 -5.56 3.98
C VAL A 157 -11.75 -5.68 3.97
N ASP A 158 -12.45 -4.78 3.31
CA ASP A 158 -13.91 -4.75 3.29
C ASP A 158 -14.42 -4.64 1.85
N VAL A 159 -15.33 -5.54 1.50
CA VAL A 159 -16.22 -5.40 0.35
C VAL A 159 -17.61 -5.26 0.94
N PRO A 160 -18.13 -4.03 1.10
CA PRO A 160 -19.46 -3.81 1.65
C PRO A 160 -20.54 -4.46 0.80
N ASP A 161 -21.70 -4.76 1.40
CA ASP A 161 -22.87 -5.13 0.61
C ASP A 161 -23.28 -3.94 -0.27
N PHE A 162 -23.67 -4.22 -1.49
CA PHE A 162 -24.01 -3.20 -2.48
C PHE A 162 -25.36 -3.51 -3.12
N ALA A 163 -26.13 -2.48 -3.39
CA ALA A 163 -27.42 -2.60 -4.05
C ALA A 163 -27.26 -2.99 -5.54
N THR A 164 -28.32 -3.50 -6.13
CA THR A 164 -28.34 -3.78 -7.57
C THR A 164 -28.14 -2.49 -8.36
N GLY A 165 -27.11 -2.45 -9.19
CA GLY A 165 -26.75 -1.25 -9.99
C GLY A 165 -25.65 -0.38 -9.34
N GLU A 166 -25.29 -0.62 -8.08
CA GLU A 166 -24.13 0.01 -7.46
C GLU A 166 -22.83 -0.69 -7.85
N THR A 167 -21.75 0.05 -7.91
CA THR A 167 -20.41 -0.48 -8.15
C THR A 167 -19.84 -1.06 -6.87
N PRO A 168 -19.52 -2.36 -6.80
CA PRO A 168 -18.83 -2.92 -5.65
C PRO A 168 -17.45 -2.29 -5.50
N ARG A 169 -17.05 -2.04 -4.26
CA ARG A 169 -15.77 -1.44 -3.90
C ARG A 169 -14.99 -2.35 -2.96
N LEU A 170 -13.69 -2.35 -3.12
CA LEU A 170 -12.75 -2.98 -2.19
C LEU A 170 -12.08 -1.87 -1.39
N ILE A 171 -12.29 -1.89 -0.09
CA ILE A 171 -11.68 -0.94 0.84
C ILE A 171 -10.62 -1.68 1.64
N ILE A 172 -9.39 -1.21 1.58
CA ILE A 172 -8.27 -1.74 2.36
C ILE A 172 -7.71 -0.61 3.20
N SER A 173 -7.57 -0.85 4.50
CA SER A 173 -6.94 0.12 5.38
C SER A 173 -6.12 -0.58 6.45
N GLY A 174 -5.02 0.04 6.88
CA GLY A 174 -4.17 -0.57 7.89
C GLY A 174 -2.95 0.28 8.21
N ARG A 175 -2.16 -0.18 9.17
CA ARG A 175 -0.90 0.44 9.57
C ARG A 175 0.28 -0.38 9.08
N ALA A 176 1.35 0.32 8.72
CA ALA A 176 2.62 -0.28 8.38
C ALA A 176 3.75 0.46 9.11
N ARG A 177 4.76 -0.30 9.54
CA ARG A 177 6.00 0.24 10.11
C ARG A 177 7.18 -0.55 9.56
N GLY A 178 8.19 0.14 9.08
CA GLY A 178 9.36 -0.54 8.53
C GLY A 178 10.45 0.39 8.05
N PRO A 179 11.45 -0.17 7.38
CA PRO A 179 12.55 0.59 6.82
C PRO A 179 12.13 1.34 5.57
N VAL A 180 12.62 2.57 5.42
CA VAL A 180 12.34 3.43 4.24
C VAL A 180 12.81 2.77 2.93
N LYS A 181 13.83 1.92 2.98
CA LYS A 181 14.33 1.16 1.80
C LYS A 181 13.27 0.30 1.11
N ASP A 182 12.20 -0.10 1.81
CA ASP A 182 11.10 -0.86 1.19
C ASP A 182 10.38 -0.06 0.12
N LEU A 183 10.37 1.28 0.24
CA LEU A 183 9.84 2.17 -0.80
C LEU A 183 10.65 2.05 -2.11
N ASP A 184 11.96 1.77 -2.02
CA ASP A 184 12.80 1.57 -3.21
C ASP A 184 12.27 0.38 -4.02
N THR A 185 12.06 -0.77 -3.37
CA THR A 185 11.47 -1.95 -4.01
C THR A 185 10.06 -1.67 -4.55
N LEU A 186 9.20 -1.01 -3.75
CA LEU A 186 7.84 -0.68 -4.18
C LEU A 186 7.82 0.23 -5.41
N PHE A 187 8.69 1.24 -5.48
CA PHE A 187 8.72 2.21 -6.58
C PHE A 187 9.45 1.69 -7.82
N GLN A 188 10.46 0.81 -7.67
CA GLN A 188 11.27 0.33 -8.78
C GLN A 188 10.74 -0.97 -9.40
N ASP A 189 10.24 -1.89 -8.56
CA ASP A 189 10.03 -3.28 -8.94
C ASP A 189 8.54 -3.65 -9.04
N THR A 190 7.61 -2.71 -8.73
CA THR A 190 6.17 -2.94 -8.85
C THR A 190 5.54 -2.12 -9.98
N PRO A 191 4.27 -2.39 -10.34
CA PRO A 191 3.54 -1.58 -11.31
C PRO A 191 3.39 -0.09 -10.95
N LEU A 192 3.68 0.31 -9.70
CA LEU A 192 3.72 1.72 -9.29
C LEU A 192 4.73 2.53 -10.10
N ARG A 193 5.83 1.91 -10.53
CA ARG A 193 6.85 2.55 -11.38
C ARG A 193 6.26 3.31 -12.57
N LYS A 194 5.23 2.74 -13.19
CA LYS A 194 4.58 3.33 -14.38
C LYS A 194 3.74 4.58 -14.06
N GLN A 195 3.45 4.81 -12.79
CA GLN A 195 2.61 5.91 -12.32
C GLN A 195 3.43 7.06 -11.70
N LEU A 196 4.72 6.82 -11.44
CA LEU A 196 5.61 7.79 -10.82
C LEU A 196 6.35 8.62 -11.87
N PRO A 197 6.57 9.92 -11.61
CA PRO A 197 7.45 10.76 -12.45
C PRO A 197 8.87 10.20 -12.48
N GLU A 198 9.55 10.33 -13.62
CA GLU A 198 10.93 9.84 -13.79
C GLU A 198 11.90 10.48 -12.78
N GLU A 199 11.68 11.74 -12.44
CA GLU A 199 12.49 12.47 -11.45
C GLU A 199 12.44 11.82 -10.05
N LEU A 200 11.33 11.18 -9.68
CA LEU A 200 11.22 10.41 -8.44
C LEU A 200 11.92 9.06 -8.57
N LEU A 201 11.92 8.47 -9.75
CA LEU A 201 12.58 7.19 -10.00
C LEU A 201 14.12 7.28 -9.99
N ASP A 202 14.69 8.48 -10.10
CA ASP A 202 16.11 8.74 -9.92
C ASP A 202 16.57 8.63 -8.46
N TRP A 203 15.65 8.72 -7.52
CA TRP A 203 15.96 8.61 -6.11
C TRP A 203 15.94 7.17 -5.63
N ARG A 204 16.90 6.86 -4.74
CA ARG A 204 17.01 5.56 -4.07
C ARG A 204 16.90 5.78 -2.56
N PHE A 205 15.98 5.07 -1.96
CA PHE A 205 15.78 5.07 -0.51
C PHE A 205 16.72 4.05 0.12
N ARG A 206 17.47 4.42 1.15
CA ARG A 206 18.51 3.55 1.74
C ARG A 206 18.22 3.24 3.20
N ASP A 207 18.39 4.21 4.05
CA ASP A 207 18.29 4.08 5.49
C ASP A 207 17.14 4.93 6.03
N GLY A 208 16.81 4.72 7.30
CA GLY A 208 15.72 5.39 7.96
C GLY A 208 14.52 4.48 8.18
N SER A 209 13.54 5.00 8.89
CA SER A 209 12.31 4.30 9.23
C SER A 209 11.07 5.08 8.82
N MET A 210 10.00 4.35 8.59
CA MET A 210 8.68 4.92 8.35
C MET A 210 7.61 4.20 9.15
N ALA A 211 6.59 4.92 9.54
CA ALA A 211 5.38 4.35 10.11
C ALA A 211 4.18 5.16 9.64
N GLY A 212 3.10 4.50 9.27
CA GLY A 212 1.94 5.22 8.76
C GLY A 212 0.69 4.37 8.61
N TYR A 213 -0.35 5.04 8.17
CA TYR A 213 -1.65 4.49 7.83
C TYR A 213 -1.87 4.60 6.32
N LEU A 214 -2.42 3.56 5.75
CA LEU A 214 -2.81 3.48 4.34
C LEU A 214 -4.30 3.20 4.24
N LEU A 215 -4.99 3.91 3.35
CA LEU A 215 -6.34 3.58 2.91
C LEU A 215 -6.36 3.51 1.39
N LEU A 216 -6.88 2.40 0.87
CA LEU A 216 -7.16 2.17 -0.55
C LEU A 216 -8.66 1.96 -0.71
N ASP A 217 -9.27 2.65 -1.65
CA ASP A 217 -10.65 2.45 -2.04
C ASP A 217 -10.72 2.22 -3.56
N ILE A 218 -10.97 0.96 -3.94
CA ILE A 218 -10.80 0.46 -5.30
C ILE A 218 -12.15 0.02 -5.86
N PRO A 219 -12.68 0.65 -6.92
CA PRO A 219 -13.86 0.14 -7.61
C PRO A 219 -13.54 -1.19 -8.30
N LEU A 220 -14.36 -2.22 -8.04
CA LEU A 220 -14.15 -3.57 -8.56
C LEU A 220 -14.67 -3.78 -9.98
N GLN A 221 -15.48 -2.86 -10.49
CA GLN A 221 -15.97 -2.89 -11.86
C GLN A 221 -15.07 -2.06 -12.76
N LYS A 222 -14.62 -2.64 -13.87
CA LYS A 222 -13.75 -1.95 -14.84
C LYS A 222 -14.45 -0.72 -15.41
N GLY A 223 -13.77 0.42 -15.36
CA GLY A 223 -14.28 1.69 -15.90
C GLY A 223 -15.25 2.45 -14.98
N SER A 224 -15.54 1.96 -13.77
CA SER A 224 -16.49 2.59 -12.84
C SER A 224 -15.90 3.67 -11.93
N GLY A 225 -14.65 4.06 -12.13
CA GLY A 225 -13.98 5.12 -11.38
C GLY A 225 -12.49 4.88 -11.23
N THR A 226 -11.81 5.84 -10.62
CA THR A 226 -10.39 5.76 -10.27
C THR A 226 -10.23 5.32 -8.82
N PRO A 227 -9.23 4.48 -8.49
CA PRO A 227 -8.89 4.17 -7.12
C PRO A 227 -8.54 5.43 -6.32
N VAL A 228 -8.95 5.46 -5.05
CA VAL A 228 -8.52 6.47 -4.10
C VAL A 228 -7.45 5.88 -3.19
N VAL A 229 -6.34 6.58 -3.05
CA VAL A 229 -5.22 6.22 -2.17
C VAL A 229 -5.02 7.35 -1.19
N ILE A 230 -4.99 7.04 0.10
CA ILE A 230 -4.65 7.98 1.17
C ILE A 230 -3.51 7.37 1.97
N VAL A 231 -2.46 8.16 2.19
CA VAL A 231 -1.33 7.80 3.05
C VAL A 231 -1.14 8.91 4.08
N ASP A 232 -1.04 8.53 5.34
CA ASP A 232 -0.63 9.41 6.44
C ASP A 232 0.53 8.74 7.16
N ALA A 233 1.72 9.25 7.01
CA ALA A 233 2.93 8.60 7.45
C ALA A 233 3.95 9.57 8.06
N GLN A 234 4.73 9.07 9.00
CA GLN A 234 5.92 9.72 9.53
C GLN A 234 7.16 9.02 8.98
N VAL A 235 8.04 9.77 8.36
CA VAL A 235 9.38 9.33 7.94
C VAL A 235 10.40 9.92 8.91
N ASN A 236 11.38 9.12 9.32
CA ASN A 236 12.43 9.52 10.25
C ASN A 236 13.81 9.07 9.74
N ASP A 237 14.76 9.98 9.81
CA ASP A 237 16.18 9.78 9.52
C ASP A 237 16.48 9.10 8.19
N ALA A 238 15.67 9.39 7.17
CA ALA A 238 15.83 8.78 5.87
C ALA A 238 17.08 9.27 5.14
N THR A 239 17.76 8.33 4.48
CA THR A 239 18.83 8.60 3.53
C THR A 239 18.34 8.32 2.12
N LEU A 240 18.44 9.32 1.25
CA LEU A 240 18.07 9.26 -0.15
C LEU A 240 19.27 9.60 -1.04
N ASN A 241 19.49 8.81 -2.08
CA ASN A 241 20.54 9.02 -3.05
C ASN A 241 19.96 9.29 -4.44
N ASN A 242 20.41 10.38 -5.08
CA ASN A 242 20.15 10.66 -6.48
C ASN A 242 21.45 10.48 -7.25
N THR A 243 21.63 9.32 -7.89
CA THR A 243 22.89 8.97 -8.60
C THR A 243 23.17 9.87 -9.79
N PRO A 244 22.20 10.17 -10.68
CA PRO A 244 22.43 11.07 -11.81
C PRO A 244 22.93 12.45 -11.40
N ARG A 245 22.45 12.99 -10.26
CA ARG A 245 22.82 14.30 -9.79
C ARG A 245 23.95 14.29 -8.75
N LYS A 246 24.48 13.11 -8.42
CA LYS A 246 25.51 12.91 -7.38
C LYS A 246 25.12 13.62 -6.07
N LEU A 247 23.85 13.50 -5.71
CA LEU A 247 23.28 14.16 -4.51
C LEU A 247 22.85 13.10 -3.51
N GLN A 248 23.31 13.28 -2.28
CA GLN A 248 22.83 12.52 -1.12
C GLN A 248 22.10 13.44 -0.18
N VAL A 249 20.93 13.03 0.26
CA VAL A 249 20.14 13.66 1.32
C VAL A 249 20.13 12.70 2.50
N THR A 250 20.45 13.18 3.67
CA THR A 250 20.50 12.40 4.94
C THR A 250 19.65 13.06 6.00
N GLU A 251 19.39 12.33 7.07
CA GLU A 251 18.57 12.80 8.21
C GLU A 251 17.24 13.41 7.77
N ALA A 252 16.68 12.91 6.65
CA ALA A 252 15.41 13.42 6.16
C ALA A 252 14.27 12.91 7.03
N SER A 253 13.53 13.85 7.63
CA SER A 253 12.41 13.54 8.52
C SER A 253 11.23 14.45 8.21
N ALA A 254 10.05 13.87 8.07
CA ALA A 254 8.84 14.59 7.72
C ALA A 254 7.56 13.80 8.05
N PRO A 255 6.48 14.47 8.50
CA PRO A 255 5.13 13.97 8.32
C PRO A 255 4.74 14.08 6.84
N VAL A 256 4.24 13.02 6.26
CA VAL A 256 3.85 12.92 4.85
C VAL A 256 2.37 12.59 4.77
N TYR A 257 1.58 13.47 4.21
CA TYR A 257 0.21 13.20 3.82
C TYR A 257 0.11 13.13 2.30
N PHE A 258 -0.51 12.08 1.79
CA PHE A 258 -0.78 11.91 0.37
C PHE A 258 -2.22 11.51 0.14
N HIS A 259 -2.87 12.17 -0.81
CA HIS A 259 -4.19 11.80 -1.32
C HIS A 259 -4.15 11.77 -2.84
N SER A 260 -4.60 10.69 -3.45
CA SER A 260 -4.43 10.48 -4.90
C SER A 260 -5.10 11.55 -5.79
N ARG A 261 -6.09 12.29 -5.28
CA ARG A 261 -6.73 13.40 -5.98
C ARG A 261 -6.05 14.74 -5.74
N ASP A 262 -5.58 14.96 -4.50
CA ASP A 262 -5.11 16.27 -4.03
C ASP A 262 -3.58 16.35 -4.07
N GLY A 263 -2.89 15.21 -4.18
CA GLY A 263 -1.45 15.10 -4.21
C GLY A 263 -0.81 15.01 -2.82
N MET A 264 0.44 15.43 -2.69
CA MET A 264 1.26 15.30 -1.50
C MET A 264 1.33 16.61 -0.73
N GLN A 265 1.29 16.51 0.60
CA GLN A 265 1.50 17.59 1.55
C GLN A 265 2.52 17.16 2.60
N ILE A 266 3.53 18.01 2.82
CA ILE A 266 4.53 17.90 3.88
C ILE A 266 4.67 19.30 4.50
N ASP A 267 4.20 19.47 5.72
CA ASP A 267 4.20 20.79 6.37
C ASP A 267 5.55 21.12 7.01
N ARG A 268 6.32 20.10 7.42
CA ARG A 268 7.62 20.24 8.08
C ARG A 268 8.57 19.16 7.57
N LEU A 269 9.45 19.55 6.69
CA LEU A 269 10.56 18.73 6.23
C LEU A 269 11.83 19.21 6.90
N GLN A 270 12.65 18.31 7.40
CA GLN A 270 14.02 18.55 7.82
C GLN A 270 14.93 17.56 7.10
N ALA A 271 16.08 18.01 6.63
CA ALA A 271 17.04 17.17 5.93
C ALA A 271 18.42 17.81 5.90
N ARG A 272 19.45 17.00 5.61
CA ARG A 272 20.81 17.47 5.33
C ARG A 272 21.22 17.11 3.91
N ALA A 273 21.85 18.05 3.22
CA ALA A 273 22.40 17.84 1.90
C ALA A 273 23.64 18.74 1.70
N LEU A 274 24.65 18.22 1.01
CA LEU A 274 25.88 18.97 0.71
C LEU A 274 26.51 19.61 1.98
N GLY A 275 26.46 18.91 3.12
CA GLY A 275 26.98 19.40 4.39
C GLY A 275 26.17 20.51 5.05
N GLY A 276 25.05 20.89 4.47
CA GLY A 276 24.13 21.90 4.99
C GLY A 276 22.86 21.28 5.59
N GLN A 277 22.14 22.06 6.38
CA GLN A 277 20.86 21.70 6.96
C GLN A 277 19.76 22.53 6.30
N PHE A 278 18.65 21.86 5.96
CA PHE A 278 17.49 22.44 5.31
C PHE A 278 16.22 22.10 6.06
N GLY A 279 15.33 23.06 6.15
CA GLY A 279 13.94 22.89 6.55
C GLY A 279 13.03 23.32 5.41
N GLY A 280 11.78 22.79 5.39
CA GLY A 280 10.89 23.22 4.34
C GLY A 280 9.53 22.56 4.37
N GLN A 281 8.82 22.72 3.26
CA GLN A 281 7.48 22.19 3.07
C GLN A 281 7.24 21.77 1.61
N TRP A 282 6.35 20.81 1.44
CA TRP A 282 5.86 20.39 0.12
C TRP A 282 4.35 20.54 0.06
N LEU A 283 3.84 21.19 -0.97
CA LEU A 283 2.41 21.33 -1.17
C LEU A 283 2.06 21.08 -2.64
N THR A 284 1.10 20.20 -2.86
CA THR A 284 0.49 20.02 -4.17
C THR A 284 -0.85 20.75 -4.23
N ARG A 285 -1.06 21.55 -5.26
CA ARG A 285 -2.34 22.18 -5.60
C ARG A 285 -2.53 22.21 -7.11
N ASP A 286 -3.73 21.89 -7.56
CA ASP A 286 -4.12 21.96 -8.99
C ASP A 286 -3.15 21.21 -9.91
N GLY A 287 -2.72 20.00 -9.48
CA GLY A 287 -1.78 19.17 -10.24
C GLY A 287 -0.35 19.71 -10.30
N ARG A 288 0.01 20.68 -9.45
CA ARG A 288 1.37 21.24 -9.36
C ARG A 288 1.92 21.05 -7.96
N SER A 289 3.08 20.45 -7.88
CA SER A 289 3.80 20.31 -6.60
C SER A 289 4.84 21.42 -6.46
N ARG A 290 4.85 22.06 -5.29
CA ARG A 290 5.85 23.04 -4.90
C ARG A 290 6.57 22.56 -3.65
N LEU A 291 7.88 22.36 -3.77
CA LEU A 291 8.78 22.14 -2.66
C LEU A 291 9.51 23.45 -2.37
N GLN A 292 9.40 23.93 -1.14
CA GLN A 292 10.15 25.10 -0.63
C GLN A 292 11.11 24.60 0.43
N LEU A 293 12.39 24.97 0.29
CA LEU A 293 13.44 24.62 1.23
C LEU A 293 14.22 25.88 1.58
N ASP A 294 14.47 26.06 2.86
CA ASP A 294 15.32 27.12 3.39
C ASP A 294 16.42 26.50 4.26
N GLY A 295 17.63 26.99 4.13
CA GLY A 295 18.75 26.45 4.85
C GLY A 295 20.06 27.17 4.56
N SER A 296 21.14 26.54 4.96
CA SER A 296 22.49 27.05 4.64
C SER A 296 23.42 25.86 4.41
N LEU A 297 24.38 26.06 3.54
CA LEU A 297 25.38 25.02 3.24
C LEU A 297 26.78 25.64 3.07
N PRO A 298 27.86 24.88 3.34
CA PRO A 298 29.20 25.32 3.10
C PRO A 298 29.44 25.65 1.62
N MET A 299 29.87 26.85 1.29
CA MET A 299 30.06 27.28 -0.10
C MET A 299 31.02 26.39 -0.88
N LYS A 300 32.07 25.88 -0.23
CA LYS A 300 33.01 24.93 -0.86
C LYS A 300 32.33 23.67 -1.33
N GLN A 301 31.38 23.13 -0.59
CA GLN A 301 30.63 21.93 -0.98
C GLN A 301 29.67 22.21 -2.14
N ALA A 302 28.99 23.38 -2.11
CA ALA A 302 28.16 23.83 -3.22
C ALA A 302 28.99 23.98 -4.51
N ALA A 303 30.15 24.64 -4.41
CA ALA A 303 31.05 24.84 -5.55
C ALA A 303 31.55 23.51 -6.16
N ASN A 304 31.91 22.56 -5.30
CA ASN A 304 32.35 21.24 -5.75
C ASN A 304 31.23 20.44 -6.44
N TRP A 305 30.02 20.49 -5.91
CA TRP A 305 28.87 19.79 -6.47
C TRP A 305 28.42 20.40 -7.82
N LEU A 306 28.36 21.74 -7.89
CA LEU A 306 28.03 22.48 -9.13
C LEU A 306 29.09 22.35 -10.21
N GLY A 307 30.37 22.16 -9.80
CA GLY A 307 31.49 22.00 -10.73
C GLY A 307 31.92 23.28 -11.46
N PHE A 308 31.43 24.46 -11.04
CA PHE A 308 31.80 25.72 -11.70
C PHE A 308 33.12 26.26 -11.16
N PRO A 309 34.20 26.42 -11.99
CA PRO A 309 35.48 26.87 -11.51
C PRO A 309 35.49 28.26 -10.84
N TRP A 310 34.62 29.15 -11.26
CA TRP A 310 34.50 30.51 -10.70
C TRP A 310 33.90 30.56 -9.28
N LEU A 311 33.30 29.47 -8.81
CA LEU A 311 32.83 29.36 -7.43
C LEU A 311 33.93 28.95 -6.44
N LYS A 312 35.05 28.40 -6.90
CA LYS A 312 36.13 27.90 -6.04
C LYS A 312 36.73 28.97 -5.08
N PRO A 313 36.87 30.23 -5.48
CA PRO A 313 37.37 31.28 -4.60
C PRO A 313 36.37 31.69 -3.50
N LEU A 314 35.11 31.19 -3.56
CA LEU A 314 34.09 31.52 -2.58
C LEU A 314 34.17 30.58 -1.39
N SER A 315 34.08 31.13 -0.18
CA SER A 315 34.05 30.35 1.07
C SER A 315 33.02 30.94 2.05
N GLY A 316 32.79 30.23 3.15
CA GLY A 316 31.79 30.62 4.15
C GLY A 316 30.52 29.78 4.07
N GLN A 317 29.45 30.22 4.74
CA GLN A 317 28.13 29.61 4.76
C GLN A 317 27.20 30.36 3.80
N LEU A 318 26.65 29.62 2.83
CA LEU A 318 25.70 30.14 1.84
C LEU A 318 24.27 29.94 2.37
N PRO A 319 23.58 31.01 2.82
CA PRO A 319 22.14 30.92 3.05
C PRO A 319 21.45 30.73 1.73
N LEU A 320 20.51 29.74 1.66
CA LEU A 320 19.89 29.35 0.41
C LEU A 320 18.40 29.05 0.59
N GLY A 321 17.58 29.77 -0.15
CA GLY A 321 16.17 29.43 -0.36
C GLY A 321 16.00 28.77 -1.71
N LEU A 322 15.38 27.60 -1.73
CA LEU A 322 15.06 26.83 -2.94
C LEU A 322 13.55 26.74 -3.12
N THR A 323 13.08 26.95 -4.34
CA THR A 323 11.72 26.65 -4.74
C THR A 323 11.77 25.75 -5.96
N VAL A 324 11.27 24.52 -5.78
CA VAL A 324 11.18 23.53 -6.83
C VAL A 324 9.71 23.37 -7.21
N GLN A 325 9.39 23.51 -8.49
CA GLN A 325 8.06 23.21 -9.02
C GLN A 325 8.17 21.94 -9.85
N ILE A 326 7.42 20.92 -9.43
CA ILE A 326 7.37 19.60 -10.09
C ILE A 326 5.97 19.47 -10.69
N PRO A 327 5.85 19.44 -12.01
CA PRO A 327 4.57 19.20 -12.66
C PRO A 327 4.21 17.71 -12.61
N TRP A 328 2.95 17.40 -12.37
CA TRP A 328 2.43 16.02 -12.43
C TRP A 328 2.05 15.58 -13.85
N GLN A 329 1.88 16.51 -14.78
CA GLN A 329 1.52 16.22 -16.17
C GLN A 329 2.11 17.30 -17.09
N GLY A 330 3.20 16.95 -17.80
CA GLY A 330 3.62 17.63 -19.03
C GLY A 330 4.11 19.07 -18.97
N THR A 331 4.17 19.72 -17.80
CA THR A 331 4.77 21.05 -17.66
C THR A 331 6.22 20.94 -17.20
N PRO A 332 7.13 21.84 -17.64
CA PRO A 332 8.56 21.71 -17.34
C PRO A 332 8.82 21.89 -15.83
N PHE A 333 9.73 21.07 -15.33
CA PHE A 333 10.38 21.26 -14.03
C PHE A 333 11.02 22.63 -13.95
N SER A 334 10.82 23.33 -12.83
CA SER A 334 11.53 24.60 -12.59
C SER A 334 12.17 24.61 -11.20
N LEU A 335 13.41 25.11 -11.17
CA LEU A 335 14.16 25.32 -9.94
C LEU A 335 14.51 26.81 -9.84
N ARG A 336 14.13 27.44 -8.74
CA ARG A 336 14.56 28.79 -8.38
C ARG A 336 15.40 28.70 -7.10
N ALA A 337 16.61 29.25 -7.17
CA ALA A 337 17.49 29.42 -6.02
C ALA A 337 17.66 30.91 -5.71
N ALA A 338 17.61 31.28 -4.45
CA ALA A 338 17.82 32.64 -3.96
C ALA A 338 18.76 32.62 -2.76
N SER A 339 19.66 33.59 -2.70
CA SER A 339 20.59 33.77 -1.57
C SER A 339 20.82 35.24 -1.28
N SER A 340 20.95 35.58 0.00
CA SER A 340 21.38 36.92 0.43
C SER A 340 22.89 37.09 0.30
N MET A 341 23.65 36.04 0.04
CA MET A 341 25.12 35.99 0.01
C MET A 341 25.82 36.47 1.31
N LYS A 342 25.04 36.66 2.37
CA LYS A 342 25.59 37.05 3.69
C LYS A 342 26.40 35.87 4.26
N GLY A 343 27.64 36.17 4.72
CA GLY A 343 28.54 35.13 5.25
C GLY A 343 29.42 34.45 4.18
N ILE A 344 29.37 34.92 2.93
CA ILE A 344 30.29 34.49 1.88
C ILE A 344 31.47 35.45 1.83
N THR A 345 32.66 34.90 1.75
CA THR A 345 33.93 35.62 1.52
C THR A 345 34.49 35.23 0.17
N VAL A 346 35.13 36.19 -0.50
CA VAL A 346 35.79 36.01 -1.78
C VAL A 346 37.29 36.02 -1.57
N ASP A 347 37.93 34.87 -1.78
CA ASP A 347 39.39 34.78 -1.77
C ASP A 347 39.91 35.04 -3.18
N ALA A 348 40.14 36.32 -3.45
CA ALA A 348 40.67 36.81 -4.72
C ALA A 348 41.71 37.93 -4.50
N PRO A 349 42.66 38.12 -5.40
CA PRO A 349 43.60 39.23 -5.33
C PRO A 349 42.89 40.57 -5.31
N ALA A 350 43.47 41.54 -4.62
CA ALA A 350 42.97 42.91 -4.66
C ALA A 350 42.91 43.43 -6.12
N PRO A 351 41.87 44.15 -6.54
CA PRO A 351 40.78 44.74 -5.73
C PRO A 351 39.52 43.87 -5.59
N LEU A 352 39.52 42.63 -6.07
CA LEU A 352 38.35 41.75 -6.16
C LEU A 352 38.09 40.96 -4.86
N GLY A 353 39.05 40.87 -3.94
CA GLY A 353 38.90 40.14 -2.68
C GLY A 353 38.17 41.00 -1.63
N SER A 354 37.17 40.44 -0.97
CA SER A 354 36.55 41.05 0.21
C SER A 354 37.21 40.47 1.48
N LEU A 355 37.93 41.34 2.21
CA LEU A 355 38.33 41.02 3.58
C LEU A 355 37.09 40.95 4.47
N PRO A 356 37.03 40.02 5.44
CA PRO A 356 35.98 40.04 6.45
C PRO A 356 36.01 41.38 7.16
N ARG A 357 34.90 42.13 7.12
CA ARG A 357 34.79 43.41 7.86
C ARG A 357 35.00 43.11 9.34
N GLN A 358 36.10 43.51 9.87
CA GLN A 358 36.26 43.65 11.33
C GLN A 358 35.28 44.73 11.82
N PRO A 359 34.47 44.45 12.84
CA PRO A 359 33.69 45.51 13.46
C PRO A 359 34.64 46.36 14.30
N GLY A 360 34.93 47.54 13.86
CA GLY A 360 35.65 48.43 14.75
C GLY A 360 36.43 49.56 14.12
N ARG A 361 35.98 50.70 14.47
CA ARG A 361 36.65 52.01 14.54
C ARG A 361 36.88 52.76 13.23
N TRP A 362 35.98 53.67 13.00
CA TRP A 362 36.27 54.89 12.28
C TRP A 362 37.01 55.86 13.25
N ALA A 363 38.19 56.24 12.89
CA ALA A 363 38.84 57.43 13.39
C ALA A 363 38.69 58.53 12.36
#